data_e3247ecfacd1d3b75d5918de0453691d
#
_entry.id   e3247ecfacd1d3b75d5918de0453691d
#
_cell.length_a   1.000
_cell.length_b   1.000
_cell.length_c   1.000
_cell.angle_alpha   90.00
_cell.angle_beta   90.00
_cell.angle_gamma   90.00
#
_symmetry.space_group_name_H-M   'P 1'
#
loop_
_entity.id
_entity.type
_entity.pdbx_description
1 polymer ?
#
loop_
_entity_poly.entity_id
_entity_poly.type
_entity_poly.pdbx_seq_one_letter_code
_entity_poly.pdbx_strand_id
1 'polypeptide(L)'
;MPASSKPSLRFFHSAALRARSNKVLDAIERDKDPTQHAAALSSLVLDLTEAGMSYYFLRPLQQAKVGFVARQTASLGVAGSLRMMSPVVRSILAGTNATQLHVIARHIRQLM
;
A
#
# COMPACT_ATOMS: atom_id res chain seq x y z
N MET A 1 -18.61 -7.36 15.20
CA MET A 1 -19.09 -7.09 14.41
C MET A 1 -18.52 -6.48 13.50
N PRO A 2 -18.56 -6.82 12.76
CA PRO A 2 -17.82 -6.33 11.83
C PRO A 2 -18.25 -5.04 11.50
N ALA A 3 -17.44 -4.29 11.85
CA ALA A 3 -17.56 -3.03 11.44
C ALA A 3 -17.84 -2.91 10.04
N SER A 4 -17.98 -3.99 9.38
CA SER A 4 -17.99 -3.79 8.03
C SER A 4 -19.31 -3.98 7.49
N SER A 5 -20.22 -3.22 7.93
CA SER A 5 -21.45 -2.99 7.20
C SER A 5 -21.18 -2.12 5.97
N LYS A 6 -20.03 -1.51 5.87
CA LYS A 6 -19.67 -0.69 4.71
C LYS A 6 -19.14 -1.56 3.58
N PRO A 7 -19.55 -1.28 2.33
CA PRO A 7 -18.97 -1.99 1.20
C PRO A 7 -17.45 -1.88 1.19
N SER A 8 -16.79 -2.98 0.84
CA SER A 8 -15.33 -2.99 0.81
C SER A 8 -14.86 -4.01 -0.22
N LEU A 9 -13.62 -3.83 -0.64
CA LEU A 9 -12.94 -4.78 -1.50
C LEU A 9 -11.69 -5.26 -0.77
N ARG A 10 -11.39 -6.55 -0.93
CA ARG A 10 -10.19 -7.14 -0.34
C ARG A 10 -9.30 -7.67 -1.44
N PHE A 11 -8.01 -7.72 -1.16
CA PHE A 11 -7.07 -8.42 -2.03
C PHE A 11 -6.13 -9.26 -1.17
N PHE A 12 -5.68 -10.36 -1.77
CA PHE A 12 -4.70 -11.23 -1.12
C PHE A 12 -3.31 -10.79 -1.54
N HIS A 13 -2.39 -10.80 -0.60
CA HIS A 13 -1.01 -10.41 -0.84
C HIS A 13 -0.07 -11.39 -0.16
N SER A 14 1.23 -11.22 -0.34
CA SER A 14 2.20 -12.16 0.19
C SER A 14 2.30 -12.09 1.71
N ALA A 15 2.69 -13.21 2.32
CA ALA A 15 2.97 -13.25 3.75
C ALA A 15 4.12 -12.31 4.12
N ALA A 16 5.09 -12.13 3.20
CA ALA A 16 6.20 -11.22 3.42
C ALA A 16 5.72 -9.76 3.51
N LEU A 17 4.79 -9.36 2.63
CA LEU A 17 4.23 -8.02 2.69
C LEU A 17 3.43 -7.82 3.97
N ARG A 18 2.67 -8.84 4.40
CA ARG A 18 1.91 -8.78 5.65
C ARG A 18 2.84 -8.59 6.85
N ALA A 19 3.92 -9.36 6.91
CA ALA A 19 4.89 -9.27 7.99
C ALA A 19 5.57 -7.90 8.02
N ARG A 20 5.91 -7.37 6.85
CA ARG A 20 6.51 -6.05 6.75
C ARG A 20 5.52 -4.95 7.15
N SER A 21 4.26 -5.09 6.78
CA SER A 21 3.21 -4.16 7.18
C SER A 21 3.09 -4.11 8.70
N ASN A 22 3.02 -5.27 9.34
CA ASN A 22 2.95 -5.35 10.80
C ASN A 22 4.17 -4.70 11.44
N LYS A 23 5.36 -4.94 10.91
CA LYS A 23 6.59 -4.40 11.46
C LYS A 23 6.60 -2.87 11.41
N VAL A 24 6.23 -2.29 10.27
CA VAL A 24 6.21 -0.83 10.10
C VAL A 24 5.15 -0.21 10.98
N LEU A 25 3.94 -0.78 11.01
CA LEU A 25 2.85 -0.25 11.80
C LEU A 25 3.12 -0.36 13.30
N ASP A 26 3.72 -1.48 13.73
CA ASP A 26 4.11 -1.64 15.13
C ASP A 26 5.14 -0.57 15.55
N ALA A 27 6.12 -0.31 14.70
CA ALA A 27 7.14 0.70 14.98
C ALA A 27 6.51 2.08 15.16
N ILE A 28 5.57 2.44 14.29
CA ILE A 28 4.89 3.74 14.38
C ILE A 28 4.03 3.82 15.64
N GLU A 29 3.30 2.75 15.94
CA GLU A 29 2.38 2.73 17.08
C GLU A 29 3.10 2.79 18.43
N ARG A 30 4.31 2.22 18.51
CA ARG A 30 5.08 2.17 19.76
C ARG A 30 5.90 3.43 20.01
N ASP A 31 6.22 4.17 18.97
CA ASP A 31 7.11 5.31 19.09
C ASP A 31 6.32 6.57 19.44
N LYS A 32 6.83 7.32 20.40
CA LYS A 32 6.21 8.62 20.77
C LYS A 32 6.41 9.64 19.66
N ASP A 33 7.54 9.55 18.94
CA ASP A 33 7.81 10.39 17.79
C ASP A 33 8.02 9.50 16.57
N PRO A 34 6.93 9.11 15.89
CA PRO A 34 7.04 8.20 14.76
C PRO A 34 7.49 8.87 13.47
N THR A 35 7.82 10.15 13.47
CA THR A 35 8.19 10.86 12.24
C THR A 35 9.41 10.25 11.57
N GLN A 36 10.31 9.63 12.33
CA GLN A 36 11.45 8.91 11.76
C GLN A 36 11.05 7.71 10.91
N HIS A 37 9.81 7.24 11.03
CA HIS A 37 9.31 6.10 10.25
C HIS A 37 8.53 6.52 9.00
N ALA A 38 8.50 7.81 8.68
CA ALA A 38 7.73 8.30 7.54
C ALA A 38 8.21 7.70 6.22
N ALA A 39 9.52 7.52 6.05
CA ALA A 39 10.07 6.90 4.84
C ALA A 39 9.65 5.45 4.72
N ALA A 40 9.69 4.70 5.82
CA ALA A 40 9.27 3.30 5.83
C ALA A 40 7.78 3.18 5.51
N LEU A 41 6.96 4.08 6.08
CA LEU A 41 5.53 4.09 5.80
C LEU A 41 5.25 4.42 4.34
N SER A 42 6.01 5.37 3.76
CA SER A 42 5.87 5.71 2.34
C SER A 42 6.12 4.50 1.45
N SER A 43 7.21 3.76 1.72
CA SER A 43 7.52 2.54 0.97
C SER A 43 6.43 1.50 1.15
N LEU A 44 5.89 1.36 2.35
CA LEU A 44 4.81 0.42 2.61
C LEU A 44 3.54 0.78 1.84
N VAL A 45 3.14 2.05 1.86
CA VAL A 45 1.95 2.52 1.13
C VAL A 45 2.09 2.24 -0.36
N LEU A 46 3.27 2.50 -0.93
CA LEU A 46 3.52 2.25 -2.35
C LEU A 46 3.46 0.75 -2.67
N ASP A 47 4.02 -0.09 -1.80
CA ASP A 47 3.99 -1.54 -2.02
C ASP A 47 2.58 -2.11 -1.86
N LEU A 48 1.79 -1.60 -0.92
CA LEU A 48 0.39 -1.99 -0.78
C LEU A 48 -0.41 -1.58 -2.02
N THR A 49 -0.15 -0.39 -2.55
CA THR A 49 -0.80 0.09 -3.77
C THR A 49 -0.45 -0.82 -4.95
N GLU A 50 0.83 -1.18 -5.10
CA GLU A 50 1.25 -2.09 -6.15
C GLU A 50 0.59 -3.45 -6.01
N ALA A 51 0.53 -4.00 -4.81
CA ALA A 51 -0.12 -5.28 -4.56
C ALA A 51 -1.59 -5.25 -4.94
N GLY A 52 -2.30 -4.17 -4.61
CA GLY A 52 -3.70 -3.99 -4.97
C GLY A 52 -3.90 -3.90 -6.47
N MET A 53 -3.07 -3.13 -7.16
CA MET A 53 -3.15 -3.00 -8.62
C MET A 53 -2.83 -4.31 -9.31
N SER A 54 -1.87 -5.07 -8.79
CA SER A 54 -1.57 -6.39 -9.33
C SER A 54 -2.75 -7.33 -9.17
N TYR A 55 -3.39 -7.32 -8.01
CA TYR A 55 -4.50 -8.21 -7.74
C TYR A 55 -5.74 -7.87 -8.57
N TYR A 56 -6.08 -6.58 -8.68
CA TYR A 56 -7.32 -6.17 -9.33
C TYR A 56 -7.16 -5.87 -10.82
N PHE A 57 -5.95 -5.69 -11.31
CA PHE A 57 -5.75 -5.34 -12.72
C PHE A 57 -4.87 -6.37 -13.45
N LEU A 58 -3.64 -6.58 -13.00
CA LEU A 58 -2.70 -7.43 -13.75
C LEU A 58 -3.09 -8.89 -13.71
N ARG A 59 -3.55 -9.37 -12.56
CA ARG A 59 -3.92 -10.77 -12.38
C ARG A 59 -5.12 -11.17 -13.25
N PRO A 60 -6.22 -10.37 -13.29
CA PRO A 60 -7.32 -10.68 -14.21
C PRO A 60 -6.92 -10.73 -15.67
N LEU A 61 -5.95 -9.90 -16.10
CA LEU A 61 -5.45 -9.94 -17.47
C LEU A 61 -4.76 -11.26 -17.77
N GLN A 62 -4.01 -11.81 -16.81
CA GLN A 62 -3.39 -13.12 -16.95
C GLN A 62 -4.44 -14.22 -17.02
N GLN A 63 -5.43 -14.17 -16.16
CA GLN A 63 -6.51 -15.17 -16.13
C GLN A 63 -7.35 -15.13 -17.39
N ALA A 64 -7.55 -13.95 -17.97
CA ALA A 64 -8.30 -13.80 -19.21
C ALA A 64 -7.46 -14.15 -20.44
N LYS A 65 -6.20 -14.53 -20.26
CA LYS A 65 -5.28 -14.90 -21.34
C LYS A 65 -5.13 -13.78 -22.37
N VAL A 66 -5.08 -12.55 -21.89
CA VAL A 66 -4.82 -11.39 -22.73
C VAL A 66 -3.41 -11.53 -23.30
N GLY A 67 -3.20 -11.07 -24.52
CA GLY A 67 -1.93 -11.22 -25.21
C GLY A 67 -0.73 -10.63 -24.46
N PHE A 68 0.46 -11.18 -24.74
CA PHE A 68 1.68 -10.82 -24.04
C PHE A 68 1.98 -9.30 -24.11
N VAL A 69 1.79 -8.70 -25.29
CA VAL A 69 2.10 -7.27 -25.48
C VAL A 69 1.19 -6.41 -24.60
N ALA A 70 -0.11 -6.74 -24.56
CA ALA A 70 -1.07 -6.00 -23.72
C ALA A 70 -0.74 -6.13 -22.24
N ARG A 71 -0.36 -7.35 -21.78
CA ARG A 71 0.03 -7.57 -20.40
C ARG A 71 1.28 -6.79 -20.03
N GLN A 72 2.26 -6.76 -20.93
CA GLN A 72 3.49 -6.02 -20.71
C GLN A 72 3.22 -4.52 -20.62
N THR A 73 2.38 -4.00 -21.51
CA THR A 73 1.98 -2.60 -21.51
C THR A 73 1.30 -2.24 -20.18
N ALA A 74 0.39 -3.09 -19.72
CA ALA A 74 -0.29 -2.87 -18.45
C ALA A 74 0.69 -2.86 -17.28
N SER A 75 1.64 -3.79 -17.28
CA SER A 75 2.66 -3.88 -16.23
C SER A 75 3.54 -2.64 -16.20
N LEU A 76 3.95 -2.15 -17.35
CA LEU A 76 4.74 -0.92 -17.47
C LEU A 76 3.94 0.30 -17.03
N GLY A 77 2.63 0.33 -17.34
CA GLY A 77 1.75 1.40 -16.89
C GLY A 77 1.63 1.45 -15.38
N VAL A 78 1.47 0.32 -14.73
CA VAL A 78 1.43 0.23 -13.27
C VAL A 78 2.76 0.70 -12.68
N ALA A 79 3.88 0.21 -13.18
CA ALA A 79 5.21 0.60 -12.69
C ALA A 79 5.45 2.10 -12.88
N GLY A 80 5.07 2.65 -14.04
CA GLY A 80 5.21 4.08 -14.32
C GLY A 80 4.35 4.93 -13.39
N SER A 81 3.11 4.50 -13.14
CA SER A 81 2.21 5.21 -12.22
C SER A 81 2.78 5.25 -10.81
N LEU A 82 3.33 4.12 -10.33
CA LEU A 82 3.94 4.06 -9.00
C LEU A 82 5.17 4.96 -8.92
N ARG A 83 5.95 5.01 -10.00
CA ARG A 83 7.14 5.88 -10.04
C ARG A 83 6.74 7.34 -9.96
N MET A 84 5.65 7.74 -10.60
CA MET A 84 5.12 9.10 -10.53
C MET A 84 4.54 9.42 -9.15
N MET A 85 3.90 8.44 -8.51
CA MET A 85 3.30 8.62 -7.19
C MET A 85 4.33 8.70 -6.07
N SER A 86 5.47 8.04 -6.25
CA SER A 86 6.46 7.89 -5.17
C SER A 86 6.91 9.22 -4.56
N PRO A 87 7.35 10.22 -5.34
CA PRO A 87 7.77 11.48 -4.73
C PRO A 87 6.62 12.21 -4.03
N VAL A 88 5.40 12.09 -4.55
CA VAL A 88 4.22 12.73 -3.94
C VAL A 88 3.92 12.10 -2.59
N VAL A 89 3.85 10.77 -2.53
CA VAL A 89 3.58 10.03 -1.29
C VAL A 89 4.66 10.35 -0.26
N ARG A 90 5.93 10.29 -0.66
CA ARG A 90 7.04 10.53 0.25
C ARG A 90 7.04 11.98 0.78
N SER A 91 6.76 12.94 -0.10
CA SER A 91 6.71 14.34 0.29
C SER A 91 5.59 14.61 1.29
N ILE A 92 4.40 14.07 1.03
CA ILE A 92 3.25 14.27 1.92
C ILE A 92 3.52 13.64 3.29
N LEU A 93 3.99 12.40 3.32
CA LEU A 93 4.22 11.71 4.59
C LEU A 93 5.39 12.30 5.36
N ALA A 94 6.42 12.81 4.67
CA ALA A 94 7.53 13.48 5.33
C ALA A 94 7.08 14.76 6.02
N GLY A 95 6.01 15.40 5.55
CA GLY A 95 5.48 16.61 6.17
C GLY A 95 4.46 16.38 7.27
N THR A 96 4.14 15.11 7.60
CA THR A 96 3.16 14.81 8.65
C THR A 96 3.81 14.86 10.03
N ASN A 97 3.00 15.20 11.04
CA ASN A 97 3.45 15.18 12.43
C ASN A 97 3.13 13.82 13.08
N ALA A 98 3.54 13.65 14.33
CA ALA A 98 3.38 12.41 15.06
C ALA A 98 1.89 11.97 15.16
N THR A 99 1.02 12.91 15.47
CA THR A 99 -0.41 12.63 15.60
C THR A 99 -0.99 12.15 14.26
N GLN A 100 -0.62 12.81 13.18
CA GLN A 100 -1.10 12.45 11.84
C GLN A 100 -0.61 11.06 11.44
N LEU A 101 0.65 10.75 11.72
CA LEU A 101 1.21 9.42 11.41
C LEU A 101 0.50 8.32 12.20
N HIS A 102 0.20 8.57 13.48
CA HIS A 102 -0.54 7.61 14.29
C HIS A 102 -1.94 7.35 13.71
N VAL A 103 -2.61 8.40 13.24
CA VAL A 103 -3.93 8.25 12.62
C VAL A 103 -3.85 7.43 11.34
N ILE A 104 -2.86 7.72 10.49
CA ILE A 104 -2.67 6.98 9.23
C ILE A 104 -2.39 5.50 9.52
N ALA A 105 -1.48 5.22 10.46
CA ALA A 105 -1.14 3.85 10.81
C ALA A 105 -2.34 3.10 11.35
N ARG A 106 -3.14 3.74 12.20
CA ARG A 106 -4.36 3.14 12.76
C ARG A 106 -5.35 2.80 11.65
N HIS A 107 -5.52 3.70 10.69
CA HIS A 107 -6.42 3.46 9.56
C HIS A 107 -5.99 2.24 8.74
N ILE A 108 -4.70 2.16 8.42
CA ILE A 108 -4.17 1.01 7.67
C ILE A 108 -4.36 -0.28 8.47
N ARG A 109 -4.11 -0.24 9.79
CA ARG A 109 -4.29 -1.39 10.67
C ARG A 109 -5.74 -1.89 10.64
N GLN A 110 -6.70 -0.99 10.61
CA GLN A 110 -8.11 -1.35 10.56
C GLN A 110 -8.51 -2.03 9.26
N LEU A 111 -7.76 -1.80 8.19
CA LEU A 111 -8.03 -2.42 6.89
C LEU A 111 -7.42 -3.83 6.79
N MET A 112 -6.58 -4.18 7.72
CA MET A 112 -5.97 -5.51 7.77
C MET A 112 -6.89 -6.49 8.54
#